data_13a7c6b5735ac6ca27c4350a0575fc9d
#
_entry.id   13a7c6b5735ac6ca27c4350a0575fc9d
#
_cell.length_a   1.000
_cell.length_b   1.000
_cell.length_c   1.000
_cell.angle_alpha   90.00
_cell.angle_beta   90.00
_cell.angle_gamma   90.00
#
_symmetry.space_group_name_H-M   'P 1'
#
loop_
_entity.id
_entity.type
_entity.pdbx_description
1 polymer ?
#
loop_
_entity_poly.entity_id
_entity_poly.type
_entity_poly.pdbx_seq_one_letter_code
_entity_poly.pdbx_strand_id
1 'polypeptide(L)'
;MNNIPEDIMDIQSRYCQEVPSVRGAHRFIEDLIRFLFPIKDNKKPGLKETRIKYTQLEIQLEELLKPIKDNLKRSPEALSEQFFSSLHPVFIDLLEEAESYLQNDPAAYNVEEILLCYPGFYAVTVYRLSHILYLMEIPILPRVISEYAHSKTGIDIHPGATIGKKFFIDHGTGIVIGETTNIGNNVKIYQGVTLGALHVDKGMSHTKRHPTIEDNVIIYAGSTILGGDTVIGHDSVIG
;
A
#
# COMPACT_ATOMS: atom_id res chain seq x y z
N MET A 1 11.22 39.07 -23.04
CA MET A 1 11.68 38.68 -21.71
C MET A 1 10.71 37.59 -21.23
N ASN A 2 11.20 36.41 -20.92
CA ASN A 2 10.34 35.37 -20.35
C ASN A 2 9.87 35.82 -18.97
N ASN A 3 8.58 36.02 -18.80
CA ASN A 3 8.01 36.42 -17.52
C ASN A 3 7.55 35.16 -16.75
N ILE A 4 8.47 34.49 -16.10
CA ILE A 4 8.24 33.24 -15.36
C ILE A 4 7.01 33.32 -14.39
N PRO A 5 6.79 34.40 -13.63
CA PRO A 5 5.59 34.51 -12.77
C PRO A 5 4.26 34.43 -13.55
N GLU A 6 4.17 35.06 -14.70
CA GLU A 6 2.96 35.04 -15.55
C GLU A 6 2.74 33.66 -16.19
N ASP A 7 3.82 33.02 -16.67
CA ASP A 7 3.77 31.65 -17.19
C ASP A 7 3.33 30.65 -16.11
N ILE A 8 3.85 30.79 -14.89
CA ILE A 8 3.46 29.95 -13.74
C ILE A 8 1.99 30.15 -13.39
N MET A 9 1.51 31.41 -13.36
CA MET A 9 0.12 31.72 -13.06
C MET A 9 -0.83 31.12 -14.10
N ASP A 10 -0.50 31.19 -15.40
CA ASP A 10 -1.28 30.60 -16.48
C ASP A 10 -1.30 29.07 -16.37
N ILE A 11 -0.16 28.42 -16.10
CA ILE A 11 -0.07 26.98 -15.88
C ILE A 11 -0.87 26.55 -14.65
N GLN A 12 -0.76 27.26 -13.53
CA GLN A 12 -1.52 26.96 -12.32
C GLN A 12 -3.03 27.07 -12.55
N SER A 13 -3.49 28.05 -13.35
CA SER A 13 -4.90 28.18 -13.68
C SER A 13 -5.45 27.02 -14.51
N ARG A 14 -4.61 26.37 -15.33
CA ARG A 14 -4.97 25.20 -16.16
C ARG A 14 -4.99 23.89 -15.38
N TYR A 15 -4.14 23.75 -14.37
CA TYR A 15 -3.95 22.52 -13.59
C TYR A 15 -4.43 22.64 -12.15
N CYS A 16 -5.22 23.69 -11.85
CA CYS A 16 -5.78 23.91 -10.52
C CYS A 16 -6.96 22.96 -10.26
N GLN A 17 -6.68 21.67 -10.14
CA GLN A 17 -7.65 20.70 -9.62
C GLN A 17 -7.45 20.55 -8.11
N GLU A 18 -8.55 20.53 -7.38
CA GLU A 18 -8.52 20.17 -5.97
C GLU A 18 -8.09 18.69 -5.84
N VAL A 19 -7.03 18.44 -5.08
CA VAL A 19 -6.45 17.12 -4.85
C VAL A 19 -6.26 16.89 -3.34
N PRO A 20 -6.23 15.63 -2.89
CA PRO A 20 -5.90 15.34 -1.50
C PRO A 20 -4.55 15.92 -1.11
N SER A 21 -4.45 16.46 0.11
CA SER A 21 -3.17 16.94 0.63
C SER A 21 -2.16 15.80 0.72
N VAL A 22 -1.09 15.85 -0.06
CA VAL A 22 0.00 14.85 -0.04
C VAL A 22 0.57 14.71 1.38
N ARG A 23 0.89 15.85 2.03
CA ARG A 23 1.39 15.85 3.40
C ARG A 23 0.36 15.31 4.41
N GLY A 24 -0.91 15.62 4.19
CA GLY A 24 -2.01 15.08 5.00
C GLY A 24 -2.14 13.57 4.86
N ALA A 25 -2.02 13.04 3.62
CA ALA A 25 -2.07 11.60 3.35
C ALA A 25 -0.90 10.85 4.01
N HIS A 26 0.33 11.41 3.95
CA HIS A 26 1.50 10.84 4.63
C HIS A 26 1.28 10.78 6.15
N ARG A 27 0.75 11.87 6.72
CA ARG A 27 0.46 11.91 8.17
C ARG A 27 -0.63 10.92 8.55
N PHE A 28 -1.70 10.85 7.78
CA PHE A 28 -2.80 9.92 8.02
C PHE A 28 -2.33 8.47 8.08
N ILE A 29 -1.58 8.01 7.07
CA ILE A 29 -1.12 6.62 7.04
C ILE A 29 -0.15 6.30 8.20
N GLU A 30 0.73 7.24 8.56
CA GLU A 30 1.60 7.09 9.72
C GLU A 30 0.83 7.00 11.04
N ASP A 31 -0.14 7.88 11.23
CA ASP A 31 -0.96 7.90 12.44
C ASP A 31 -1.84 6.63 12.54
N LEU A 32 -2.35 6.14 11.40
CA LEU A 32 -3.12 4.90 11.32
C LEU A 32 -2.26 3.68 11.68
N ILE A 33 -1.04 3.56 11.12
CA ILE A 33 -0.12 2.46 11.45
C ILE A 33 0.26 2.49 12.94
N ARG A 34 0.53 3.66 13.50
CA ARG A 34 0.80 3.81 14.94
C ARG A 34 -0.41 3.46 15.81
N PHE A 35 -1.61 3.68 15.31
CA PHE A 35 -2.84 3.29 15.99
C PHE A 35 -3.03 1.77 15.99
N LEU A 36 -2.78 1.12 14.85
CA LEU A 36 -2.89 -0.33 14.71
C LEU A 36 -1.81 -1.06 15.52
N PHE A 37 -0.58 -0.53 15.56
CA PHE A 37 0.58 -1.14 16.21
C PHE A 37 1.22 -0.19 17.23
N PRO A 38 0.62 0.00 18.42
CA PRO A 38 1.09 0.95 19.44
C PRO A 38 2.27 0.37 20.27
N ILE A 39 3.45 0.23 19.65
CA ILE A 39 4.60 -0.47 20.27
C ILE A 39 5.45 0.44 21.16
N LYS A 40 5.31 1.77 21.06
CA LYS A 40 6.29 2.71 21.65
C LYS A 40 5.97 3.26 23.04
N ASP A 41 4.79 3.07 23.57
CA ASP A 41 4.43 3.67 24.85
C ASP A 41 4.32 2.59 25.93
N ASN A 42 5.13 2.71 26.97
CA ASN A 42 5.03 1.90 28.21
C ASN A 42 3.67 2.01 28.92
N LYS A 43 2.72 2.74 28.36
CA LYS A 43 1.34 2.85 28.84
C LYS A 43 0.42 2.14 27.86
N LYS A 44 -0.26 1.11 28.35
CA LYS A 44 -1.39 0.53 27.58
C LYS A 44 -2.47 1.61 27.45
N PRO A 45 -2.87 2.00 26.21
CA PRO A 45 -3.91 2.99 26.04
C PRO A 45 -5.22 2.47 26.62
N GLY A 46 -5.94 3.32 27.35
CA GLY A 46 -7.28 2.99 27.81
C GLY A 46 -8.30 3.01 26.67
N LEU A 47 -9.40 2.27 26.80
CA LEU A 47 -10.46 2.20 25.79
C LEU A 47 -10.96 3.59 25.34
N LYS A 48 -11.06 4.54 26.28
CA LYS A 48 -11.47 5.93 25.99
C LYS A 48 -10.48 6.64 25.07
N GLU A 49 -9.17 6.51 25.33
CA GLU A 49 -8.12 7.11 24.51
C GLU A 49 -8.07 6.48 23.12
N THR A 50 -8.24 5.16 23.04
CA THR A 50 -8.31 4.42 21.78
C THR A 50 -9.50 4.90 20.92
N ARG A 51 -10.67 5.07 21.50
CA ARG A 51 -11.85 5.60 20.79
C ARG A 51 -11.64 7.02 20.29
N ILE A 52 -11.02 7.90 21.09
CA ILE A 52 -10.72 9.27 20.66
C ILE A 52 -9.77 9.27 19.45
N LYS A 53 -8.70 8.46 19.50
CA LYS A 53 -7.76 8.33 18.37
C LYS A 53 -8.43 7.77 17.12
N TYR A 54 -9.30 6.78 17.27
CA TYR A 54 -10.08 6.21 16.18
C TYR A 54 -10.93 7.28 15.49
N THR A 55 -11.73 8.05 16.24
CA THR A 55 -12.54 9.14 15.69
C THR A 55 -11.70 10.25 15.06
N GLN A 56 -10.51 10.55 15.60
CA GLN A 56 -9.58 11.50 14.98
C GLN A 56 -9.08 11.02 13.61
N LEU A 57 -8.83 9.73 13.45
CA LEU A 57 -8.44 9.14 12.18
C LEU A 57 -9.58 9.15 11.15
N GLU A 58 -10.82 8.89 11.59
CA GLU A 58 -12.00 9.04 10.73
C GLU A 58 -12.11 10.47 10.17
N ILE A 59 -12.00 11.48 11.03
CA ILE A 59 -12.02 12.89 10.63
C ILE A 59 -10.84 13.23 9.70
N GLN A 60 -9.64 12.70 9.95
CA GLN A 60 -8.49 12.92 9.05
C GLN A 60 -8.75 12.38 7.64
N LEU A 61 -9.36 11.20 7.51
CA LEU A 61 -9.70 10.64 6.21
C LEU A 61 -10.77 11.47 5.51
N GLU A 62 -11.82 11.90 6.22
CA GLU A 62 -12.85 12.78 5.67
C GLU A 62 -12.25 14.08 5.12
N GLU A 63 -11.36 14.72 5.89
CA GLU A 63 -10.67 15.95 5.44
C GLU A 63 -9.82 15.73 4.18
N LEU A 64 -9.19 14.56 4.03
CA LEU A 64 -8.46 14.20 2.83
C LEU A 64 -9.37 13.99 1.62
N LEU A 65 -10.59 13.53 1.82
CA LEU A 65 -11.56 13.26 0.76
C LEU A 65 -12.34 14.49 0.32
N LYS A 66 -12.52 15.51 1.20
CA LYS A 66 -13.28 16.73 0.90
C LYS A 66 -12.87 17.45 -0.38
N PRO A 67 -11.57 17.66 -0.68
CA PRO A 67 -11.16 18.35 -1.90
C PRO A 67 -11.60 17.66 -3.19
N ILE A 68 -11.77 16.34 -3.15
CA ILE A 68 -12.12 15.52 -4.32
C ILE A 68 -13.57 15.03 -4.29
N LYS A 69 -14.41 15.57 -3.42
CA LYS A 69 -15.80 15.11 -3.17
C LYS A 69 -16.64 14.96 -4.44
N ASP A 70 -16.45 15.84 -5.42
CA ASP A 70 -17.23 15.85 -6.67
C ASP A 70 -16.83 14.69 -7.60
N ASN A 71 -15.67 14.06 -7.36
CA ASN A 71 -15.18 12.87 -8.09
C ASN A 71 -15.45 11.55 -7.33
N LEU A 72 -16.09 11.62 -6.16
CA LEU A 72 -16.39 10.45 -5.35
C LEU A 72 -17.79 9.90 -5.67
N LYS A 73 -17.95 8.58 -5.58
CA LYS A 73 -19.26 7.91 -5.74
C LYS A 73 -20.16 8.06 -4.51
N ARG A 74 -19.62 8.40 -3.36
CA ARG A 74 -20.31 8.56 -2.07
C ARG A 74 -19.71 9.73 -1.31
N SER A 75 -20.38 10.18 -0.25
CA SER A 75 -19.86 11.29 0.57
C SER A 75 -18.55 10.91 1.29
N PRO A 76 -17.67 11.88 1.61
CA PRO A 76 -16.46 11.64 2.39
C PRO A 76 -16.71 10.89 3.70
N GLU A 77 -17.79 11.23 4.40
CA GLU A 77 -18.18 10.61 5.68
C GLU A 77 -18.54 9.12 5.48
N ALA A 78 -19.36 8.81 4.45
CA ALA A 78 -19.75 7.43 4.14
C ALA A 78 -18.58 6.57 3.67
N LEU A 79 -17.61 7.16 2.97
CA LEU A 79 -16.38 6.46 2.56
C LEU A 79 -15.44 6.25 3.75
N SER A 80 -15.33 7.22 4.65
CA SER A 80 -14.57 7.08 5.90
C SER A 80 -15.14 5.94 6.76
N GLU A 81 -16.45 5.95 7.01
CA GLU A 81 -17.12 4.87 7.75
C GLU A 81 -16.89 3.50 7.11
N GLN A 82 -17.01 3.39 5.78
CA GLN A 82 -16.76 2.15 5.05
C GLN A 82 -15.31 1.68 5.20
N PHE A 83 -14.32 2.58 5.07
CA PHE A 83 -12.91 2.26 5.24
C PHE A 83 -12.64 1.72 6.63
N PHE A 84 -13.09 2.43 7.68
CA PHE A 84 -12.84 2.04 9.06
C PHE A 84 -13.58 0.76 9.46
N SER A 85 -14.77 0.49 8.91
CA SER A 85 -15.45 -0.79 9.11
C SER A 85 -14.71 -1.97 8.48
N SER A 86 -13.92 -1.73 7.43
CA SER A 86 -13.10 -2.75 6.74
C SER A 86 -11.75 -3.03 7.39
N LEU A 87 -11.34 -2.25 8.42
CA LEU A 87 -10.01 -2.39 9.01
C LEU A 87 -9.82 -3.65 9.85
N HIS A 88 -10.86 -4.13 10.53
CA HIS A 88 -10.71 -5.24 11.47
C HIS A 88 -10.15 -6.51 10.82
N PRO A 89 -10.71 -7.04 9.71
CA PRO A 89 -10.13 -8.22 9.05
C PRO A 89 -8.71 -7.97 8.55
N VAL A 90 -8.42 -6.78 8.01
CA VAL A 90 -7.07 -6.42 7.53
C VAL A 90 -6.08 -6.36 8.70
N PHE A 91 -6.48 -5.85 9.85
CA PHE A 91 -5.64 -5.83 11.06
C PHE A 91 -5.29 -7.26 11.53
N ILE A 92 -6.26 -8.18 11.52
CA ILE A 92 -6.00 -9.59 11.87
C ILE A 92 -5.04 -10.23 10.86
N ASP A 93 -5.25 -10.02 9.55
CA ASP A 93 -4.36 -10.53 8.52
C ASP A 93 -2.93 -9.98 8.67
N LEU A 94 -2.76 -8.70 9.04
CA LEU A 94 -1.45 -8.09 9.30
C LEU A 94 -0.74 -8.67 10.52
N LEU A 95 -1.47 -9.05 11.58
CA LEU A 95 -0.89 -9.76 12.72
C LEU A 95 -0.39 -11.15 12.31
N GLU A 96 -1.19 -11.89 11.55
CA GLU A 96 -0.76 -13.20 11.01
C GLU A 96 0.44 -13.06 10.07
N GLU A 97 0.52 -11.98 9.29
CA GLU A 97 1.69 -11.67 8.46
C GLU A 97 2.93 -11.40 9.32
N ALA A 98 2.83 -10.59 10.36
CA ALA A 98 3.96 -10.32 11.25
C ALA A 98 4.52 -11.62 11.89
N GLU A 99 3.64 -12.51 12.33
CA GLU A 99 4.02 -13.84 12.81
C GLU A 99 4.69 -14.69 11.71
N SER A 100 4.20 -14.60 10.47
CA SER A 100 4.81 -15.28 9.33
C SER A 100 6.22 -14.74 9.02
N TYR A 101 6.45 -13.42 9.14
CA TYR A 101 7.79 -12.85 9.01
C TYR A 101 8.75 -13.43 10.05
N LEU A 102 8.33 -13.50 11.31
CA LEU A 102 9.14 -14.08 12.39
C LEU A 102 9.51 -15.54 12.12
N GLN A 103 8.62 -16.31 11.49
CA GLN A 103 8.89 -17.72 11.14
C GLN A 103 9.81 -17.86 9.92
N ASN A 104 9.82 -16.90 9.01
CA ASN A 104 10.55 -16.97 7.74
C ASN A 104 11.95 -16.34 7.80
N ASP A 105 12.22 -15.45 8.76
CA ASP A 105 13.53 -14.82 8.94
C ASP A 105 14.20 -15.33 10.23
N PRO A 106 15.26 -16.16 10.11
CA PRO A 106 16.00 -16.63 11.28
C PRO A 106 16.69 -15.53 12.09
N ALA A 107 16.87 -14.33 11.50
CA ALA A 107 17.48 -13.18 12.18
C ALA A 107 16.49 -12.38 13.03
N ALA A 108 15.19 -12.58 12.82
CA ALA A 108 14.15 -11.88 13.56
C ALA A 108 14.08 -12.33 15.02
N TYR A 109 14.14 -11.38 15.95
CA TYR A 109 14.14 -11.67 17.38
C TYR A 109 12.73 -11.88 17.95
N ASN A 110 11.77 -11.04 17.56
CA ASN A 110 10.37 -11.09 18.01
C ASN A 110 9.45 -10.34 17.03
N VAL A 111 8.15 -10.42 17.28
CA VAL A 111 7.13 -9.74 16.43
C VAL A 111 7.26 -8.21 16.51
N GLU A 112 7.60 -7.67 17.67
CA GLU A 112 7.78 -6.22 17.85
C GLU A 112 8.88 -5.68 16.94
N GLU A 113 9.97 -6.41 16.73
CA GLU A 113 11.02 -6.05 15.79
C GLU A 113 10.50 -6.00 14.35
N ILE A 114 9.70 -6.99 13.93
CA ILE A 114 9.06 -6.99 12.60
C ILE A 114 8.22 -5.72 12.42
N LEU A 115 7.35 -5.44 13.38
CA LEU A 115 6.44 -4.28 13.33
C LEU A 115 7.18 -2.93 13.31
N LEU A 116 8.37 -2.85 13.89
CA LEU A 116 9.14 -1.60 14.04
C LEU A 116 10.17 -1.38 12.94
N CYS A 117 10.82 -2.44 12.45
CA CYS A 117 12.06 -2.34 11.71
C CYS A 117 11.99 -2.87 10.27
N TYR A 118 11.06 -3.76 9.96
CA TYR A 118 11.06 -4.47 8.68
C TYR A 118 10.43 -3.64 7.56
N PRO A 119 11.21 -3.22 6.56
CA PRO A 119 10.70 -2.42 5.45
C PRO A 119 9.67 -3.18 4.61
N GLY A 120 9.86 -4.49 4.43
CA GLY A 120 8.91 -5.36 3.74
C GLY A 120 7.54 -5.38 4.41
N PHE A 121 7.50 -5.58 5.74
CA PHE A 121 6.26 -5.55 6.51
C PHE A 121 5.58 -4.17 6.44
N TYR A 122 6.35 -3.09 6.57
CA TYR A 122 5.82 -1.73 6.44
C TYR A 122 5.19 -1.50 5.06
N ALA A 123 5.86 -1.89 3.97
CA ALA A 123 5.36 -1.73 2.62
C ALA A 123 4.07 -2.53 2.38
N VAL A 124 4.00 -3.78 2.87
CA VAL A 124 2.81 -4.64 2.79
C VAL A 124 1.66 -4.04 3.62
N THR A 125 1.93 -3.54 4.82
CA THR A 125 0.92 -2.85 5.65
C THR A 125 0.31 -1.67 4.91
N VAL A 126 1.15 -0.78 4.37
CA VAL A 126 0.67 0.38 3.59
C VAL A 126 -0.09 -0.05 2.34
N TYR A 127 0.41 -1.07 1.63
CA TYR A 127 -0.30 -1.63 0.47
C TYR A 127 -1.70 -2.10 0.86
N ARG A 128 -1.89 -2.91 1.90
CA ARG A 128 -3.21 -3.42 2.29
C ARG A 128 -4.19 -2.30 2.64
N LEU A 129 -3.71 -1.26 3.34
CA LEU A 129 -4.52 -0.09 3.68
C LEU A 129 -4.88 0.75 2.45
N SER A 130 -3.93 0.98 1.54
CA SER A 130 -4.17 1.70 0.30
C SER A 130 -5.04 0.91 -0.69
N HIS A 131 -4.95 -0.42 -0.68
CA HIS A 131 -5.78 -1.30 -1.50
C HIS A 131 -7.27 -1.19 -1.14
N ILE A 132 -7.63 -1.06 0.15
CA ILE A 132 -9.02 -0.80 0.55
C ILE A 132 -9.53 0.48 -0.14
N LEU A 133 -8.78 1.57 -0.08
CA LEU A 133 -9.15 2.83 -0.70
C LEU A 133 -9.22 2.72 -2.24
N TYR A 134 -8.34 1.91 -2.84
CA TYR A 134 -8.37 1.63 -4.28
C TYR A 134 -9.64 0.87 -4.69
N LEU A 135 -10.02 -0.17 -3.95
CA LEU A 135 -11.25 -0.93 -4.19
C LEU A 135 -12.52 -0.09 -3.98
N MET A 136 -12.45 0.96 -3.16
CA MET A 136 -13.52 1.95 -3.01
C MET A 136 -13.54 2.98 -4.15
N GLU A 137 -12.66 2.82 -5.14
CA GLU A 137 -12.51 3.70 -6.31
C GLU A 137 -12.24 5.17 -5.93
N ILE A 138 -11.52 5.40 -4.84
CA ILE A 138 -11.09 6.73 -4.43
C ILE A 138 -9.94 7.15 -5.35
N PRO A 139 -10.07 8.27 -6.09
CA PRO A 139 -9.02 8.71 -6.99
C PRO A 139 -7.82 9.29 -6.23
N ILE A 140 -6.62 9.13 -6.79
CA ILE A 140 -5.35 9.75 -6.37
C ILE A 140 -4.85 9.27 -5.01
N LEU A 141 -5.67 9.32 -3.95
CA LEU A 141 -5.25 9.07 -2.56
C LEU A 141 -4.56 7.70 -2.35
N PRO A 142 -5.07 6.58 -2.90
CA PRO A 142 -4.39 5.28 -2.75
C PRO A 142 -2.97 5.31 -3.32
N ARG A 143 -2.78 5.99 -4.48
CA ARG A 143 -1.46 6.11 -5.11
C ARG A 143 -0.52 7.01 -4.33
N VAL A 144 -0.99 8.13 -3.80
CA VAL A 144 -0.18 9.01 -2.93
C VAL A 144 0.33 8.25 -1.70
N ILE A 145 -0.51 7.40 -1.10
CA ILE A 145 -0.14 6.58 0.06
C ILE A 145 0.87 5.50 -0.33
N SER A 146 0.68 4.79 -1.46
CA SER A 146 1.63 3.75 -1.89
C SER A 146 2.99 4.33 -2.27
N GLU A 147 3.04 5.48 -2.97
CA GLU A 147 4.29 6.15 -3.30
C GLU A 147 5.05 6.66 -2.06
N TYR A 148 4.33 6.98 -1.00
CA TYR A 148 4.98 7.31 0.27
C TYR A 148 5.72 6.09 0.85
N ALA A 149 5.12 4.91 0.85
CA ALA A 149 5.80 3.68 1.27
C ALA A 149 6.98 3.36 0.36
N HIS A 150 6.81 3.49 -0.95
CA HIS A 150 7.89 3.33 -1.94
C HIS A 150 9.07 4.26 -1.64
N SER A 151 8.83 5.53 -1.38
CA SER A 151 9.88 6.51 -1.04
C SER A 151 10.66 6.17 0.23
N LYS A 152 10.03 5.48 1.19
CA LYS A 152 10.65 5.10 2.47
C LYS A 152 11.41 3.78 2.42
N THR A 153 10.95 2.84 1.60
CA THR A 153 11.43 1.45 1.63
C THR A 153 12.15 1.02 0.37
N GLY A 154 11.98 1.75 -0.74
CA GLY A 154 12.41 1.30 -2.06
C GLY A 154 11.57 0.14 -2.61
N ILE A 155 10.39 -0.14 -2.05
CA ILE A 155 9.47 -1.20 -2.45
C ILE A 155 8.24 -0.55 -3.10
N ASP A 156 8.06 -0.73 -4.39
CA ASP A 156 6.93 -0.21 -5.17
C ASP A 156 5.85 -1.28 -5.30
N ILE A 157 4.74 -1.13 -4.58
CA ILE A 157 3.56 -1.99 -4.71
C ILE A 157 2.38 -1.12 -5.15
N HIS A 158 1.89 -1.37 -6.36
CA HIS A 158 0.72 -0.65 -6.85
C HIS A 158 -0.53 -1.04 -6.04
N PRO A 159 -1.36 -0.09 -5.57
CA PRO A 159 -2.53 -0.38 -4.73
C PRO A 159 -3.59 -1.23 -5.44
N GLY A 160 -3.56 -1.33 -6.77
CA GLY A 160 -4.44 -2.19 -7.56
C GLY A 160 -4.01 -3.66 -7.65
N ALA A 161 -2.80 -4.02 -7.23
CA ALA A 161 -2.38 -5.42 -7.18
C ALA A 161 -3.29 -6.22 -6.24
N THR A 162 -3.45 -7.51 -6.51
CA THR A 162 -4.17 -8.43 -5.63
C THR A 162 -3.16 -9.35 -4.97
N ILE A 163 -3.03 -9.29 -3.65
CA ILE A 163 -2.03 -10.06 -2.90
C ILE A 163 -2.73 -10.86 -1.80
N GLY A 164 -2.50 -12.18 -1.80
CA GLY A 164 -3.00 -13.11 -0.81
C GLY A 164 -2.38 -12.93 0.57
N LYS A 165 -2.66 -13.85 1.48
CA LYS A 165 -2.20 -13.83 2.88
C LYS A 165 -0.76 -14.32 3.02
N LYS A 166 -0.10 -13.93 4.12
CA LYS A 166 1.26 -14.34 4.50
C LYS A 166 2.28 -14.04 3.39
N PHE A 167 2.13 -12.86 2.80
CA PHE A 167 3.05 -12.37 1.78
C PHE A 167 4.32 -11.83 2.45
N PHE A 168 5.46 -12.45 2.13
CA PHE A 168 6.74 -12.15 2.76
C PHE A 168 7.68 -11.45 1.78
N ILE A 169 8.21 -10.31 2.20
CA ILE A 169 9.26 -9.56 1.49
C ILE A 169 10.51 -9.52 2.36
N ASP A 170 11.60 -10.10 1.87
CA ASP A 170 12.91 -10.01 2.50
C ASP A 170 13.75 -8.91 1.86
N HIS A 171 14.43 -8.08 2.67
CA HIS A 171 15.17 -6.87 2.30
C HIS A 171 14.32 -5.85 1.52
N GLY A 172 13.87 -6.18 0.35
CA GLY A 172 12.82 -5.54 -0.42
C GLY A 172 13.26 -4.42 -1.36
N THR A 173 14.41 -3.79 -1.16
CA THR A 173 14.86 -2.67 -2.01
C THR A 173 14.81 -3.03 -3.50
N GLY A 174 14.15 -2.18 -4.31
CA GLY A 174 14.05 -2.35 -5.75
C GLY A 174 12.97 -3.34 -6.22
N ILE A 175 12.08 -3.80 -5.32
CA ILE A 175 10.90 -4.57 -5.72
C ILE A 175 9.92 -3.65 -6.46
N VAL A 176 9.33 -4.18 -7.55
CA VAL A 176 8.24 -3.53 -8.29
C VAL A 176 7.11 -4.53 -8.52
N ILE A 177 5.92 -4.22 -8.01
CA ILE A 177 4.69 -5.01 -8.18
C ILE A 177 3.65 -4.15 -8.90
N GLY A 178 3.39 -4.49 -10.18
CA GLY A 178 2.50 -3.71 -11.05
C GLY A 178 1.01 -3.91 -10.74
N GLU A 179 0.20 -2.98 -11.22
CA GLU A 179 -1.23 -2.81 -10.92
C GLU A 179 -2.09 -4.06 -11.04
N THR A 180 -1.91 -4.84 -12.11
CA THR A 180 -2.76 -6.02 -12.38
C THR A 180 -2.07 -7.33 -11.98
N THR A 181 -1.04 -7.28 -11.12
CA THR A 181 -0.40 -8.47 -10.58
C THR A 181 -1.36 -9.21 -9.65
N ASN A 182 -1.43 -10.53 -9.79
CA ASN A 182 -2.10 -11.41 -8.84
C ASN A 182 -1.05 -12.25 -8.11
N ILE A 183 -1.04 -12.22 -6.79
CA ILE A 183 -0.15 -12.99 -5.94
C ILE A 183 -1.01 -13.83 -4.99
N GLY A 184 -0.76 -15.13 -4.94
CA GLY A 184 -1.42 -16.08 -4.06
C GLY A 184 -0.97 -15.97 -2.60
N ASN A 185 -1.29 -16.98 -1.81
CA ASN A 185 -0.95 -17.03 -0.40
C ASN A 185 0.47 -17.57 -0.17
N ASN A 186 1.09 -17.17 0.93
CA ASN A 186 2.39 -17.71 1.37
C ASN A 186 3.50 -17.55 0.31
N VAL A 187 3.45 -16.48 -0.48
CA VAL A 187 4.47 -16.15 -1.48
C VAL A 187 5.59 -15.35 -0.82
N LYS A 188 6.84 -15.68 -1.19
CA LYS A 188 8.05 -15.02 -0.70
C LYS A 188 8.80 -14.39 -1.85
N ILE A 189 9.18 -13.11 -1.69
CA ILE A 189 9.99 -12.41 -2.69
C ILE A 189 11.15 -11.68 -2.02
N TYR A 190 12.25 -11.58 -2.75
CA TYR A 190 13.48 -10.95 -2.31
C TYR A 190 13.73 -9.64 -3.07
N GLN A 191 14.73 -8.87 -2.63
CA GLN A 191 15.07 -7.58 -3.20
C GLN A 191 15.27 -7.63 -4.73
N GLY A 192 14.90 -6.52 -5.41
CA GLY A 192 15.07 -6.36 -6.84
C GLY A 192 14.13 -7.17 -7.73
N VAL A 193 13.16 -7.90 -7.16
CA VAL A 193 12.16 -8.63 -7.94
C VAL A 193 11.23 -7.66 -8.66
N THR A 194 11.00 -7.90 -9.96
CA THR A 194 10.06 -7.12 -10.78
C THR A 194 8.95 -8.02 -11.30
N LEU A 195 7.69 -7.68 -10.93
CA LEU A 195 6.47 -8.26 -11.48
C LEU A 195 5.82 -7.20 -12.39
N GLY A 196 6.22 -7.18 -13.66
CA GLY A 196 6.00 -6.08 -14.59
C GLY A 196 5.16 -6.45 -15.82
N ALA A 197 4.89 -5.44 -16.65
CA ALA A 197 4.26 -5.60 -17.97
C ALA A 197 5.32 -5.72 -19.06
N LEU A 198 5.03 -6.51 -20.11
CA LEU A 198 5.88 -6.59 -21.33
C LEU A 198 5.76 -5.33 -22.18
N HIS A 199 4.55 -4.80 -22.29
CA HIS A 199 4.21 -3.60 -23.08
C HIS A 199 3.25 -2.72 -22.30
N VAL A 200 3.44 -1.41 -22.40
CA VAL A 200 2.58 -0.42 -21.74
C VAL A 200 2.05 0.54 -22.81
N ASP A 201 0.86 0.25 -23.33
CA ASP A 201 0.08 1.19 -24.12
C ASP A 201 -1.00 1.83 -23.25
N LYS A 202 -1.24 3.15 -23.41
CA LYS A 202 -2.29 3.86 -22.66
C LYS A 202 -3.69 3.22 -22.82
N GLY A 203 -3.95 2.58 -23.97
CA GLY A 203 -5.19 1.84 -24.24
C GLY A 203 -5.35 0.56 -23.42
N MET A 204 -4.32 0.08 -22.75
CA MET A 204 -4.32 -1.17 -21.95
C MET A 204 -4.52 -0.96 -20.45
N SER A 205 -4.94 0.22 -20.01
CA SER A 205 -5.10 0.55 -18.59
C SER A 205 -6.05 -0.38 -17.82
N HIS A 206 -7.04 -0.99 -18.50
CA HIS A 206 -8.01 -1.90 -17.89
C HIS A 206 -7.79 -3.38 -18.22
N THR A 207 -6.65 -3.72 -18.85
CA THR A 207 -6.36 -5.11 -19.21
C THR A 207 -5.32 -5.72 -18.28
N LYS A 208 -5.43 -7.04 -18.04
CA LYS A 208 -4.42 -7.82 -17.33
C LYS A 208 -3.11 -7.74 -18.11
N ARG A 209 -2.06 -7.14 -17.50
CA ARG A 209 -0.75 -6.92 -18.14
C ARG A 209 0.44 -7.32 -17.27
N HIS A 210 0.20 -7.70 -16.02
CA HIS A 210 1.21 -8.16 -15.06
C HIS A 210 0.98 -9.64 -14.71
N PRO A 211 2.03 -10.36 -14.28
CA PRO A 211 1.97 -11.81 -14.06
C PRO A 211 1.01 -12.22 -12.95
N THR A 212 0.73 -13.53 -12.92
CA THR A 212 0.08 -14.22 -11.82
C THR A 212 1.10 -15.14 -11.15
N ILE A 213 1.19 -15.04 -9.83
CA ILE A 213 2.04 -15.86 -8.97
C ILE A 213 1.09 -16.67 -8.09
N GLU A 214 1.14 -17.99 -8.19
CA GLU A 214 0.27 -18.86 -7.38
C GLU A 214 0.80 -19.06 -5.95
N ASP A 215 0.13 -19.91 -5.18
CA ASP A 215 0.44 -20.10 -3.75
C ASP A 215 1.81 -20.76 -3.53
N ASN A 216 2.46 -20.45 -2.41
CA ASN A 216 3.73 -21.03 -1.94
C ASN A 216 4.93 -20.80 -2.88
N VAL A 217 4.88 -19.81 -3.76
CA VAL A 217 5.99 -19.50 -4.67
C VAL A 217 7.08 -18.73 -3.94
N ILE A 218 8.33 -19.04 -4.27
CA ILE A 218 9.52 -18.29 -3.81
C ILE A 218 10.19 -17.67 -5.03
N ILE A 219 10.42 -16.35 -4.99
CA ILE A 219 11.10 -15.62 -6.07
C ILE A 219 12.34 -14.95 -5.51
N TYR A 220 13.53 -15.46 -5.89
CA TYR A 220 14.81 -14.95 -5.42
C TYR A 220 15.19 -13.61 -6.06
N ALA A 221 16.20 -13.00 -5.45
CA ALA A 221 16.63 -11.63 -5.73
C ALA A 221 16.92 -11.35 -7.20
N GLY A 222 16.46 -10.18 -7.69
CA GLY A 222 16.73 -9.69 -9.03
C GLY A 222 15.94 -10.36 -10.16
N SER A 223 15.08 -11.33 -9.87
CA SER A 223 14.26 -12.00 -10.87
C SER A 223 13.25 -11.02 -11.50
N THR A 224 13.08 -11.10 -12.82
CA THR A 224 12.13 -10.28 -13.57
C THR A 224 11.09 -11.16 -14.26
N ILE A 225 9.83 -11.01 -13.88
CA ILE A 225 8.69 -11.77 -14.41
C ILE A 225 7.74 -10.78 -15.08
N LEU A 226 7.48 -10.96 -16.38
CA LEU A 226 6.76 -9.99 -17.20
C LEU A 226 5.59 -10.63 -17.93
N GLY A 227 4.53 -9.82 -18.15
CA GLY A 227 3.40 -10.14 -19.02
C GLY A 227 2.16 -10.68 -18.31
N GLY A 228 0.99 -10.29 -18.79
CA GLY A 228 -0.30 -10.62 -18.20
C GLY A 228 -0.70 -12.08 -18.30
N ASP A 229 -0.22 -12.79 -19.31
CA ASP A 229 -0.47 -14.22 -19.55
C ASP A 229 0.52 -15.12 -18.82
N THR A 230 1.57 -14.55 -18.21
CA THR A 230 2.59 -15.28 -17.46
C THR A 230 2.01 -15.74 -16.12
N VAL A 231 2.07 -17.04 -15.87
CA VAL A 231 1.68 -17.69 -14.61
C VAL A 231 2.86 -18.47 -14.05
N ILE A 232 3.23 -18.17 -12.82
CA ILE A 232 4.15 -19.01 -12.03
C ILE A 232 3.29 -19.91 -11.16
N GLY A 233 3.32 -21.22 -11.46
CA GLY A 233 2.52 -22.24 -10.78
C GLY A 233 2.91 -22.41 -9.31
N HIS A 234 1.98 -22.92 -8.52
CA HIS A 234 2.16 -23.15 -7.09
C HIS A 234 3.43 -23.97 -6.75
N ASP A 235 3.98 -23.75 -5.56
CA ASP A 235 5.15 -24.44 -5.03
C ASP A 235 6.43 -24.29 -5.90
N SER A 236 6.46 -23.29 -6.80
CA SER A 236 7.63 -23.02 -7.66
C SER A 236 8.69 -22.19 -6.94
N VAL A 237 9.93 -22.40 -7.35
CA VAL A 237 11.08 -21.59 -6.93
C VAL A 237 11.72 -20.97 -8.16
N ILE A 238 11.83 -19.64 -8.18
CA ILE A 238 12.43 -18.85 -9.26
C ILE A 238 13.71 -18.22 -8.74
N GLY A 239 14.82 -18.41 -9.47
CA GLY A 239 16.15 -17.88 -9.13
C GLY A 239 16.85 -17.25 -10.30
#